data_00bf2c932ecd9c08bbc01ba984bcf00a
#
_entry.id   00bf2c932ecd9c08bbc01ba984bcf00a
#
_cell.length_a   1.000
_cell.length_b   1.000
_cell.length_c   1.000
_cell.angle_alpha   90.00
_cell.angle_beta   90.00
_cell.angle_gamma   90.00
#
_symmetry.space_group_name_H-M   'P 1'
#
loop_
_entity.id
_entity.type
_entity.pdbx_description
1 polymer ?
#
loop_
_entity_poly.entity_id
_entity_poly.type
_entity_poly.pdbx_seq_one_letter_code
_entity_poly.pdbx_strand_id
1 'polypeptide(L)'
;EPPALAYGVGPTCEVDGWADADGDPETVQVRWFIDSILWTASSSPSGTDLVRGQEVRCEATPVDDVDAGDPVLSPPAMVLNSPPSVARVFLEPEVPTAADTVSARFETVYDPDGDAVTIQISWLVDGTEVAETYAGEGGDPDGEVFPGVLARGEHLEVACRPYDGQSSGVEVYADATLVNAPPEVTDLDVS
;
A
#
# COMPACT_ATOMS: atom_id res chain seq x y z
N GLU A 1 -11.60 -17.21 13.98
CA GLU A 1 -10.39 -16.48 13.52
C GLU A 1 -10.25 -15.22 14.38
N PRO A 2 -9.06 -14.90 14.92
CA PRO A 2 -8.92 -13.69 15.71
C PRO A 2 -9.22 -12.45 14.85
N PRO A 3 -9.74 -11.34 15.44
CA PRO A 3 -9.92 -10.11 14.71
C PRO A 3 -8.57 -9.61 14.15
N ALA A 4 -8.62 -9.05 12.95
CA ALA A 4 -7.46 -8.56 12.23
C ALA A 4 -7.47 -7.04 12.16
N LEU A 5 -6.30 -6.41 12.33
CA LEU A 5 -6.11 -4.97 12.21
C LEU A 5 -5.30 -4.66 10.94
N ALA A 6 -5.77 -3.70 10.15
CA ALA A 6 -5.03 -3.19 9.00
C ALA A 6 -4.22 -1.93 9.40
N TYR A 7 -3.12 -1.68 8.70
CA TYR A 7 -2.35 -0.45 8.87
C TYR A 7 -3.22 0.81 8.70
N GLY A 8 -2.94 1.81 9.50
CA GLY A 8 -3.67 3.09 9.47
C GLY A 8 -5.04 3.07 10.16
N VAL A 9 -5.54 1.89 10.54
CA VAL A 9 -6.79 1.76 11.27
C VAL A 9 -6.48 1.48 12.74
N GLY A 10 -6.80 2.44 13.61
CA GLY A 10 -6.64 2.27 15.06
C GLY A 10 -7.63 1.23 15.61
N PRO A 11 -7.25 0.46 16.63
CA PRO A 11 -8.13 -0.50 17.26
C PRO A 11 -9.29 0.20 18.02
N THR A 12 -10.45 -0.44 18.07
CA THR A 12 -11.57 -0.04 18.89
C THR A 12 -11.82 -1.08 19.98
N CYS A 13 -12.17 -0.62 21.18
CA CYS A 13 -12.54 -1.49 22.29
C CYS A 13 -14.07 -1.33 22.50
N GLU A 14 -14.82 -2.35 22.11
CA GLU A 14 -16.27 -2.38 22.36
C GLU A 14 -16.53 -3.11 23.68
N VAL A 15 -17.34 -2.51 24.53
CA VAL A 15 -17.67 -3.04 25.84
C VAL A 15 -19.18 -3.27 25.89
N ASP A 16 -19.57 -4.51 26.10
CA ASP A 16 -20.95 -4.93 26.25
C ASP A 16 -21.18 -5.54 27.65
N GLY A 17 -22.42 -5.45 28.13
CA GLY A 17 -22.84 -6.15 29.33
C GLY A 17 -22.50 -5.47 30.65
N TRP A 18 -22.46 -4.11 30.67
CA TRP A 18 -22.39 -3.37 31.91
C TRP A 18 -23.57 -3.75 32.84
N ALA A 19 -23.29 -3.94 34.11
CA ALA A 19 -24.33 -4.13 35.13
C ALA A 19 -23.81 -3.63 36.47
N ASP A 20 -24.58 -2.78 37.10
CA ASP A 20 -24.39 -2.33 38.45
C ASP A 20 -25.64 -2.62 39.30
N ALA A 21 -25.45 -3.20 40.52
CA ALA A 21 -26.55 -3.65 41.37
C ALA A 21 -27.28 -2.47 42.04
N ASP A 22 -26.61 -1.35 42.26
CA ASP A 22 -27.11 -0.16 42.91
C ASP A 22 -27.69 0.85 41.90
N GLY A 23 -27.42 0.60 40.59
CA GLY A 23 -27.97 1.39 39.51
C GLY A 23 -27.16 2.65 39.18
N ASP A 24 -25.88 2.63 39.50
CA ASP A 24 -24.96 3.73 39.19
C ASP A 24 -24.70 3.88 37.68
N PRO A 25 -24.29 5.07 37.21
CA PRO A 25 -24.04 5.30 35.79
C PRO A 25 -22.91 4.45 35.25
N GLU A 26 -23.08 3.95 34.01
CA GLU A 26 -22.06 3.20 33.29
C GLU A 26 -20.80 4.05 33.08
N THR A 27 -19.68 3.60 33.65
CA THR A 27 -18.33 4.15 33.42
C THR A 27 -17.35 3.02 33.27
N VAL A 28 -16.48 3.10 32.24
CA VAL A 28 -15.49 2.07 31.94
C VAL A 28 -14.14 2.72 31.70
N GLN A 29 -13.13 2.20 32.37
CA GLN A 29 -11.72 2.53 32.09
C GLN A 29 -11.15 1.53 31.11
N VAL A 30 -10.60 2.01 29.99
CA VAL A 30 -9.98 1.16 28.96
C VAL A 30 -8.47 1.34 28.99
N ARG A 31 -7.75 0.20 28.98
CA ARG A 31 -6.29 0.15 28.81
C ARG A 31 -5.95 -0.72 27.60
N TRP A 32 -4.86 -0.38 26.94
CA TRP A 32 -4.38 -1.10 25.77
C TRP A 32 -3.07 -1.84 26.05
N PHE A 33 -2.91 -2.99 25.43
CA PHE A 33 -1.69 -3.79 25.48
C PHE A 33 -1.26 -4.12 24.04
N ILE A 34 0.04 -3.94 23.78
CA ILE A 34 0.70 -4.35 22.54
C ILE A 34 1.77 -5.37 22.93
N ASP A 35 1.69 -6.59 22.37
CA ASP A 35 2.57 -7.72 22.75
C ASP A 35 2.63 -7.96 24.27
N SER A 36 1.48 -7.84 24.93
CA SER A 36 1.32 -7.93 26.39
C SER A 36 2.00 -6.79 27.20
N ILE A 37 2.48 -5.75 26.55
CA ILE A 37 3.07 -4.57 27.19
C ILE A 37 2.01 -3.48 27.26
N LEU A 38 1.83 -2.87 28.43
CA LEU A 38 0.86 -1.78 28.63
C LEU A 38 1.23 -0.58 27.73
N TRP A 39 0.28 -0.17 26.90
CA TRP A 39 0.36 1.08 26.15
C TRP A 39 0.14 2.27 27.09
N THR A 40 1.14 3.14 27.22
CA THR A 40 1.16 4.20 28.25
C THR A 40 0.71 5.57 27.75
N ALA A 41 0.39 5.71 26.46
CA ALA A 41 -0.19 6.95 25.94
C ALA A 41 -1.62 7.15 26.48
N SER A 42 -2.04 8.40 26.59
CA SER A 42 -3.35 8.79 27.11
C SER A 42 -4.52 8.52 26.15
N SER A 43 -4.23 8.06 24.94
CA SER A 43 -5.22 7.69 23.92
C SER A 43 -5.03 6.24 23.49
N SER A 44 -6.02 5.66 22.81
CA SER A 44 -5.86 4.38 22.13
C SER A 44 -4.70 4.46 21.10
N PRO A 45 -4.02 3.34 20.83
CA PRO A 45 -3.03 3.30 19.74
C PRO A 45 -3.68 3.70 18.43
N SER A 46 -2.99 4.51 17.63
CA SER A 46 -3.39 4.74 16.23
C SER A 46 -2.90 3.57 15.36
N GLY A 47 -3.49 3.40 14.19
CA GLY A 47 -3.02 2.36 13.27
C GLY A 47 -1.56 2.56 12.83
N THR A 48 -1.01 3.77 12.94
CA THR A 48 0.40 4.08 12.61
C THR A 48 1.37 3.83 13.76
N ASP A 49 0.86 3.57 14.97
CA ASP A 49 1.66 3.18 16.13
C ASP A 49 1.91 1.66 16.16
N LEU A 50 1.22 0.91 15.30
CA LEU A 50 1.22 -0.55 15.27
C LEU A 50 2.10 -1.06 14.12
N VAL A 51 2.78 -2.19 14.37
CA VAL A 51 3.66 -2.86 13.40
C VAL A 51 3.10 -4.26 13.11
N ARG A 52 3.21 -4.69 11.85
CA ARG A 52 2.83 -6.04 11.42
C ARG A 52 3.34 -7.12 12.37
N GLY A 53 2.47 -8.07 12.70
CA GLY A 53 2.77 -9.19 13.59
C GLY A 53 2.57 -8.92 15.08
N GLN A 54 2.31 -7.69 15.48
CA GLN A 54 1.98 -7.37 16.86
C GLN A 54 0.60 -7.89 17.25
N GLU A 55 0.47 -8.30 18.51
CA GLU A 55 -0.78 -8.65 19.15
C GLU A 55 -1.31 -7.44 19.93
N VAL A 56 -2.55 -7.03 19.66
CA VAL A 56 -3.22 -5.92 20.34
C VAL A 56 -4.39 -6.45 21.15
N ARG A 57 -4.51 -5.98 22.41
CA ARG A 57 -5.66 -6.26 23.29
C ARG A 57 -6.10 -5.01 23.99
N CYS A 58 -7.38 -4.91 24.31
CA CYS A 58 -7.86 -3.96 25.29
C CYS A 58 -8.32 -4.68 26.57
N GLU A 59 -8.19 -3.98 27.68
CA GLU A 59 -8.72 -4.36 28.98
C GLU A 59 -9.71 -3.31 29.41
N ALA A 60 -10.91 -3.74 29.75
CA ALA A 60 -11.99 -2.89 30.23
C ALA A 60 -12.21 -3.15 31.73
N THR A 61 -12.18 -2.11 32.54
CA THR A 61 -12.48 -2.19 33.97
C THR A 61 -13.73 -1.34 34.23
N PRO A 62 -14.86 -1.93 34.66
CA PRO A 62 -16.02 -1.17 35.09
C PRO A 62 -15.68 -0.43 36.37
N VAL A 63 -16.11 0.81 36.46
CA VAL A 63 -15.91 1.66 37.68
C VAL A 63 -17.15 2.47 37.96
N ASP A 64 -17.40 2.68 39.22
CA ASP A 64 -18.34 3.64 39.73
C ASP A 64 -17.64 4.70 40.60
N ASP A 65 -18.38 5.52 41.34
CA ASP A 65 -17.83 6.59 42.18
C ASP A 65 -17.17 6.07 43.48
N VAL A 66 -17.30 4.76 43.79
CA VAL A 66 -16.86 4.14 45.06
C VAL A 66 -15.82 3.04 44.81
N ASP A 67 -16.09 2.15 43.86
CA ASP A 67 -15.32 0.91 43.63
C ASP A 67 -15.01 0.65 42.15
N ALA A 68 -14.18 -0.34 41.94
CA ALA A 68 -13.86 -0.87 40.59
C ALA A 68 -14.17 -2.37 40.56
N GLY A 69 -14.84 -2.79 39.52
CA GLY A 69 -15.08 -4.21 39.27
C GLY A 69 -13.83 -4.93 38.69
N ASP A 70 -13.97 -6.22 38.43
CA ASP A 70 -12.89 -7.01 37.86
C ASP A 70 -12.61 -6.61 36.42
N PRO A 71 -11.34 -6.43 36.02
CA PRO A 71 -10.98 -6.12 34.65
C PRO A 71 -11.24 -7.32 33.73
N VAL A 72 -11.70 -7.05 32.52
CA VAL A 72 -11.92 -8.04 31.46
C VAL A 72 -11.00 -7.73 30.28
N LEU A 73 -10.20 -8.73 29.89
CA LEU A 73 -9.26 -8.62 28.77
C LEU A 73 -9.91 -9.18 27.49
N SER A 74 -9.80 -8.45 26.38
CA SER A 74 -10.29 -8.90 25.08
C SER A 74 -9.52 -10.09 24.54
N PRO A 75 -10.08 -10.86 23.59
CA PRO A 75 -9.28 -11.72 22.71
C PRO A 75 -8.20 -10.90 21.99
N PRO A 76 -7.09 -11.52 21.55
CA PRO A 76 -6.07 -10.82 20.78
C PRO A 76 -6.56 -10.45 19.39
N ALA A 77 -6.15 -9.26 18.92
CA ALA A 77 -6.23 -8.88 17.52
C ALA A 77 -4.80 -8.81 16.94
N MET A 78 -4.59 -9.39 15.77
CA MET A 78 -3.27 -9.40 15.12
C MET A 78 -3.17 -8.28 14.07
N VAL A 79 -2.06 -7.56 14.08
CA VAL A 79 -1.73 -6.59 13.03
C VAL A 79 -1.23 -7.33 11.80
N LEU A 80 -2.00 -7.25 10.71
CA LEU A 80 -1.70 -7.95 9.46
C LEU A 80 -0.77 -7.15 8.56
N ASN A 81 -0.24 -7.82 7.53
CA ASN A 81 0.48 -7.19 6.44
C ASN A 81 -0.38 -6.17 5.71
N SER A 82 0.21 -5.06 5.34
CA SER A 82 -0.39 -3.99 4.56
C SER A 82 0.14 -4.03 3.13
N PRO A 83 -0.70 -3.98 2.10
CA PRO A 83 -0.22 -4.03 0.73
C PRO A 83 0.54 -2.76 0.36
N PRO A 84 1.53 -2.87 -0.55
CA PRO A 84 2.28 -1.73 -1.05
C PRO A 84 1.43 -0.85 -1.97
N SER A 85 1.89 0.35 -2.23
CA SER A 85 1.23 1.31 -3.12
C SER A 85 2.21 2.02 -4.05
N VAL A 86 1.71 2.40 -5.23
CA VAL A 86 2.37 3.31 -6.18
C VAL A 86 1.43 4.48 -6.37
N ALA A 87 1.91 5.70 -6.10
CA ALA A 87 1.05 6.88 -6.22
C ALA A 87 0.72 7.19 -7.69
N ARG A 88 1.69 7.00 -8.58
CA ARG A 88 1.54 7.22 -10.01
C ARG A 88 2.55 6.42 -10.82
N VAL A 89 2.11 5.94 -11.99
CA VAL A 89 2.99 5.52 -13.10
C VAL A 89 2.86 6.53 -14.24
N PHE A 90 3.93 6.74 -14.99
CA PHE A 90 3.92 7.58 -16.21
C PHE A 90 4.92 7.01 -17.22
N LEU A 91 4.70 7.31 -18.49
CA LEU A 91 5.61 6.95 -19.58
C LEU A 91 6.62 8.07 -19.84
N GLU A 92 7.87 7.72 -20.06
CA GLU A 92 8.96 8.64 -20.41
C GLU A 92 9.59 8.19 -21.74
N PRO A 93 9.59 9.04 -22.80
CA PRO A 93 9.00 10.39 -22.83
C PRO A 93 7.45 10.35 -22.80
N GLU A 94 6.82 11.43 -22.30
CA GLU A 94 5.34 11.55 -22.20
C GLU A 94 4.65 11.58 -23.56
N VAL A 95 5.37 12.02 -24.60
CA VAL A 95 4.89 12.04 -25.99
C VAL A 95 5.89 11.29 -26.86
N PRO A 96 5.83 9.95 -26.89
CA PRO A 96 6.82 9.13 -27.57
C PRO A 96 6.66 9.13 -29.09
N THR A 97 7.79 8.94 -29.78
CA THR A 97 7.85 8.64 -31.21
C THR A 97 8.37 7.21 -31.43
N ALA A 98 8.29 6.71 -32.65
CA ALA A 98 8.86 5.40 -32.99
C ALA A 98 10.41 5.31 -32.88
N ALA A 99 11.10 6.45 -32.70
CA ALA A 99 12.54 6.52 -32.52
C ALA A 99 12.96 6.51 -31.04
N ASP A 100 12.02 6.68 -30.11
CA ASP A 100 12.29 6.79 -28.69
C ASP A 100 12.32 5.42 -28.00
N THR A 101 13.17 5.32 -27.00
CA THR A 101 13.07 4.25 -26.00
C THR A 101 12.07 4.68 -24.93
N VAL A 102 10.96 3.97 -24.81
CA VAL A 102 9.91 4.30 -23.84
C VAL A 102 10.13 3.53 -22.54
N SER A 103 10.01 4.23 -21.42
CA SER A 103 10.11 3.63 -20.08
C SER A 103 8.86 3.93 -19.25
N ALA A 104 8.41 2.97 -18.46
CA ALA A 104 7.52 3.24 -17.35
C ALA A 104 8.34 3.79 -16.17
N ARG A 105 7.87 4.87 -15.55
CA ARG A 105 8.47 5.48 -14.37
C ARG A 105 7.47 5.53 -13.24
N PHE A 106 7.93 5.42 -12.02
CA PHE A 106 7.12 5.39 -10.82
C PHE A 106 7.36 6.60 -9.94
N GLU A 107 6.27 7.12 -9.38
CA GLU A 107 6.32 8.20 -8.41
C GLU A 107 5.77 7.68 -7.08
N THR A 108 6.54 7.84 -6.01
CA THR A 108 6.19 7.41 -4.65
C THR A 108 5.76 5.94 -4.58
N VAL A 109 6.73 5.05 -4.58
CA VAL A 109 6.52 3.65 -4.23
C VAL A 109 6.65 3.54 -2.72
N TYR A 110 5.65 2.99 -2.05
CA TYR A 110 5.60 2.96 -0.60
C TYR A 110 4.95 1.68 -0.09
N ASP A 111 5.59 1.09 0.90
CA ASP A 111 5.05 0.00 1.70
C ASP A 111 4.92 0.44 3.17
N PRO A 112 3.73 0.28 3.80
CA PRO A 112 3.53 0.69 5.18
C PRO A 112 4.36 -0.09 6.21
N ASP A 113 4.67 -1.34 5.92
CA ASP A 113 5.44 -2.23 6.79
C ASP A 113 6.95 -2.12 6.54
N GLY A 114 7.36 -1.37 5.49
CA GLY A 114 8.75 -1.18 5.11
C GLY A 114 9.35 -2.35 4.32
N ASP A 115 8.50 -3.19 3.73
CA ASP A 115 8.93 -4.29 2.89
C ASP A 115 9.46 -3.81 1.53
N ALA A 116 10.31 -4.61 0.92
CA ALA A 116 10.80 -4.35 -0.43
C ALA A 116 9.68 -4.55 -1.45
N VAL A 117 9.45 -3.55 -2.31
CA VAL A 117 8.39 -3.59 -3.31
C VAL A 117 8.94 -3.97 -4.67
N THR A 118 8.35 -4.98 -5.29
CA THR A 118 8.53 -5.32 -6.70
C THR A 118 7.28 -4.90 -7.48
N ILE A 119 7.44 -4.34 -8.66
CA ILE A 119 6.32 -3.94 -9.53
C ILE A 119 6.26 -4.87 -10.72
N GLN A 120 5.16 -5.62 -10.85
CA GLN A 120 4.81 -6.35 -12.07
C GLN A 120 4.25 -5.36 -13.08
N ILE A 121 4.74 -5.42 -14.31
CA ILE A 121 4.42 -4.47 -15.38
C ILE A 121 3.94 -5.24 -16.59
N SER A 122 2.66 -5.09 -16.93
CA SER A 122 2.08 -5.58 -18.19
C SER A 122 2.09 -4.46 -19.21
N TRP A 123 2.67 -4.72 -20.39
CA TRP A 123 2.76 -3.80 -21.51
C TRP A 123 1.74 -4.20 -22.57
N LEU A 124 0.86 -3.27 -22.95
CA LEU A 124 -0.16 -3.49 -23.96
C LEU A 124 0.04 -2.54 -25.14
N VAL A 125 -0.07 -3.07 -26.35
CA VAL A 125 -0.09 -2.29 -27.59
C VAL A 125 -1.44 -2.50 -28.27
N ASP A 126 -2.16 -1.41 -28.51
CA ASP A 126 -3.52 -1.43 -29.05
C ASP A 126 -4.45 -2.38 -28.27
N GLY A 127 -4.33 -2.40 -26.94
CA GLY A 127 -5.12 -3.24 -26.02
C GLY A 127 -4.72 -4.71 -25.98
N THR A 128 -3.63 -5.09 -26.66
CA THR A 128 -3.11 -6.47 -26.62
C THR A 128 -1.85 -6.50 -25.78
N GLU A 129 -1.82 -7.36 -24.74
CA GLU A 129 -0.59 -7.56 -23.94
C GLU A 129 0.51 -8.18 -24.82
N VAL A 130 1.65 -7.51 -24.85
CA VAL A 130 2.81 -7.88 -25.68
C VAL A 130 4.02 -8.27 -24.87
N ALA A 131 4.10 -7.86 -23.62
CA ALA A 131 5.19 -8.20 -22.71
C ALA A 131 4.77 -8.07 -21.24
N GLU A 132 5.47 -8.80 -20.38
CA GLU A 132 5.45 -8.64 -18.92
C GLU A 132 6.90 -8.47 -18.44
N THR A 133 7.14 -7.47 -17.61
CA THR A 133 8.44 -7.18 -17.00
C THR A 133 8.28 -6.85 -15.52
N TYR A 134 9.41 -6.74 -14.81
CA TYR A 134 9.40 -6.46 -13.36
C TYR A 134 10.42 -5.36 -13.04
N ALA A 135 10.04 -4.40 -12.20
CA ALA A 135 10.92 -3.40 -11.66
C ALA A 135 11.11 -3.59 -10.13
N GLY A 136 12.26 -3.19 -9.60
CA GLY A 136 12.55 -3.23 -8.16
C GLY A 136 13.09 -4.57 -7.65
N GLU A 137 13.45 -5.50 -8.50
CA GLU A 137 14.13 -6.74 -8.08
C GLU A 137 15.50 -6.41 -7.44
N GLY A 138 15.54 -6.41 -6.11
CA GLY A 138 16.75 -6.15 -5.33
C GLY A 138 17.04 -4.69 -5.01
N GLY A 139 16.11 -3.77 -5.19
CA GLY A 139 16.25 -2.35 -4.88
C GLY A 139 14.96 -1.55 -5.03
N ASP A 140 15.04 -0.22 -4.91
CA ASP A 140 13.91 0.65 -5.15
C ASP A 140 13.58 0.67 -6.65
N PRO A 141 12.30 0.50 -7.03
CA PRO A 141 11.89 0.50 -8.43
C PRO A 141 11.91 1.92 -9.01
N ASP A 142 12.91 2.22 -9.86
CA ASP A 142 13.03 3.51 -10.56
C ASP A 142 12.18 3.55 -11.84
N GLY A 143 11.99 2.40 -12.48
CA GLY A 143 11.28 2.26 -13.73
C GLY A 143 11.75 1.05 -14.53
N GLU A 144 11.09 0.83 -15.65
CA GLU A 144 11.35 -0.28 -16.55
C GLU A 144 11.21 0.15 -18.00
N VAL A 145 12.08 -0.36 -18.88
CA VAL A 145 12.07 -0.05 -20.31
C VAL A 145 11.12 -0.99 -21.04
N PHE A 146 10.28 -0.47 -21.95
CA PHE A 146 9.49 -1.28 -22.85
C PHE A 146 10.42 -2.17 -23.72
N PRO A 147 10.24 -3.49 -23.71
CA PRO A 147 11.17 -4.40 -24.37
C PRO A 147 10.92 -4.57 -25.88
N GLY A 148 9.91 -3.89 -26.42
CA GLY A 148 9.48 -4.04 -27.82
C GLY A 148 9.87 -2.89 -28.74
N VAL A 149 9.34 -2.93 -29.95
CA VAL A 149 9.45 -1.87 -30.94
C VAL A 149 8.05 -1.35 -31.23
N LEU A 150 7.92 -0.05 -31.28
CA LEU A 150 6.64 0.63 -31.47
C LEU A 150 6.60 1.37 -32.80
N ALA A 151 5.43 1.43 -33.42
CA ALA A 151 5.19 2.15 -34.64
C ALA A 151 4.36 3.43 -34.41
N ARG A 152 4.49 4.37 -35.31
CA ARG A 152 3.66 5.58 -35.30
C ARG A 152 2.18 5.26 -35.30
N GLY A 153 1.45 5.86 -34.37
CA GLY A 153 0.00 5.72 -34.24
C GLY A 153 -0.44 4.56 -33.36
N GLU A 154 0.47 3.68 -32.95
CA GLU A 154 0.16 2.68 -31.94
C GLU A 154 -0.10 3.33 -30.57
N HIS A 155 -0.99 2.73 -29.82
CA HIS A 155 -1.33 3.11 -28.46
C HIS A 155 -0.64 2.15 -27.49
N LEU A 156 0.32 2.67 -26.71
CA LEU A 156 1.00 1.93 -25.66
C LEU A 156 0.30 2.20 -24.33
N GLU A 157 -0.06 1.14 -23.63
CA GLU A 157 -0.59 1.17 -22.27
C GLU A 157 0.31 0.34 -21.35
N VAL A 158 0.49 0.76 -20.11
CA VAL A 158 1.19 0.03 -19.08
C VAL A 158 0.27 -0.13 -17.87
N ALA A 159 0.15 -1.37 -17.38
CA ALA A 159 -0.53 -1.71 -16.13
C ALA A 159 0.51 -2.19 -15.11
N CYS A 160 0.57 -1.53 -13.95
CA CYS A 160 1.59 -1.75 -12.94
C CYS A 160 0.99 -2.17 -11.62
N ARG A 161 1.37 -3.34 -11.12
CA ARG A 161 0.88 -3.90 -9.86
C ARG A 161 2.03 -4.06 -8.87
N PRO A 162 2.07 -3.29 -7.79
CA PRO A 162 3.08 -3.44 -6.74
C PRO A 162 2.81 -4.69 -5.89
N TYR A 163 3.89 -5.33 -5.43
CA TYR A 163 3.88 -6.55 -4.62
C TYR A 163 5.03 -6.52 -3.60
N ASP A 164 4.75 -6.86 -2.33
CA ASP A 164 5.70 -6.82 -1.20
C ASP A 164 6.26 -8.20 -0.80
N GLY A 165 5.96 -9.24 -1.57
CA GLY A 165 6.29 -10.63 -1.24
C GLY A 165 5.15 -11.38 -0.52
N GLN A 166 4.10 -10.70 -0.05
CA GLN A 166 2.95 -11.28 0.65
C GLN A 166 1.62 -10.88 0.03
N SER A 167 1.46 -9.60 -0.34
CA SER A 167 0.23 -9.05 -0.91
C SER A 167 0.50 -8.10 -2.07
N SER A 168 -0.47 -7.97 -2.96
CA SER A 168 -0.43 -7.01 -4.05
C SER A 168 -1.22 -5.76 -3.70
N GLY A 169 -0.68 -4.61 -4.06
CA GLY A 169 -1.38 -3.34 -3.99
C GLY A 169 -2.32 -3.11 -5.16
N VAL A 170 -2.89 -1.91 -5.19
CA VAL A 170 -3.80 -1.49 -6.27
C VAL A 170 -3.00 -1.26 -7.55
N GLU A 171 -3.53 -1.76 -8.66
CA GLU A 171 -2.95 -1.58 -9.98
C GLU A 171 -3.12 -0.14 -10.46
N VAL A 172 -2.08 0.44 -11.06
CA VAL A 172 -2.05 1.79 -11.61
C VAL A 172 -1.68 1.73 -13.09
N TYR A 173 -2.14 2.72 -13.87
CA TYR A 173 -2.03 2.71 -15.34
C TYR A 173 -1.44 4.01 -15.86
N ALA A 174 -0.75 3.92 -17.01
CA ALA A 174 -0.40 5.05 -17.86
C ALA A 174 -0.47 4.62 -19.32
N ASP A 175 -0.71 5.57 -20.19
CA ASP A 175 -0.80 5.34 -21.63
C ASP A 175 -0.23 6.50 -22.45
N ALA A 176 0.15 6.22 -23.70
CA ALA A 176 0.56 7.20 -24.68
C ALA A 176 0.30 6.70 -26.10
N THR A 177 -0.06 7.60 -27.01
CA THR A 177 -0.10 7.30 -28.44
C THR A 177 1.14 7.83 -29.11
N LEU A 178 1.82 7.00 -29.90
CA LEU A 178 3.06 7.35 -30.57
C LEU A 178 2.83 8.34 -31.70
N VAL A 179 3.51 9.48 -31.61
CA VAL A 179 3.43 10.54 -32.63
C VAL A 179 4.49 10.38 -33.72
N ASN A 180 4.45 11.24 -34.73
CA ASN A 180 5.43 11.23 -35.81
C ASN A 180 6.80 11.73 -35.37
N ALA A 181 7.87 10.96 -35.63
CA ALA A 181 9.23 11.44 -35.54
C ALA A 181 9.56 12.32 -36.78
N PRO A 182 10.20 13.47 -36.62
CA PRO A 182 10.68 14.24 -37.76
C PRO A 182 11.78 13.47 -38.51
N PRO A 183 11.89 13.61 -39.85
CA PRO A 183 13.01 13.02 -40.58
C PRO A 183 14.32 13.72 -40.26
N GLU A 184 15.40 12.95 -40.16
CA GLU A 184 16.75 13.46 -39.92
C GLU A 184 17.66 13.17 -41.11
N VAL A 185 18.60 14.09 -41.38
CA VAL A 185 19.68 13.88 -42.32
C VAL A 185 20.97 13.79 -41.52
N THR A 186 21.60 12.61 -41.52
CA THR A 186 22.79 12.34 -40.70
C THR A 186 24.10 12.55 -41.42
N ASP A 187 24.11 12.66 -42.78
CA ASP A 187 25.30 12.92 -43.55
C ASP A 187 25.00 13.62 -44.89
N LEU A 188 25.85 14.57 -45.27
CA LEU A 188 25.79 15.30 -46.55
C LEU A 188 27.18 15.39 -47.10
N ASP A 189 27.43 14.75 -48.24
CA ASP A 189 28.71 14.83 -48.97
C ASP A 189 28.54 15.68 -50.24
N VAL A 190 29.49 16.59 -50.50
CA VAL A 190 29.57 17.40 -51.71
C VAL A 190 30.75 16.91 -52.52
N SER A 191 30.49 16.25 -53.64
CA SER A 191 31.50 15.83 -54.62
C SER A 191 31.64 16.84 -55.76
#